data_37ece7ee72accdf26bce388c34129bd5
#
_entry.id   37ece7ee72accdf26bce388c34129bd5
#
_cell.length_a   1.000
_cell.length_b   1.000
_cell.length_c   1.000
_cell.angle_alpha   90.00
_cell.angle_beta   90.00
_cell.angle_gamma   90.00
#
_symmetry.space_group_name_H-M   'P 1'
#
loop_
_entity.id
_entity.type
_entity.pdbx_description
1 polymer ?
#
loop_
_entity_poly.entity_id
_entity_poly.type
_entity_poly.pdbx_seq_one_letter_code
_entity_poly.pdbx_strand_id
1 'polypeptide(L)' 'MEENTYQHLDAALAEIERTLEQMLTLARLSATDLNLDREALQKTMERLQRKIDRIADAIEGF' A
#
# COMPACT_ATOMS: atom_id res chain seq x y z
N MET A 1 18.87 18.18 -9.99
CA MET A 1 19.04 16.91 -9.25
C MET A 1 18.11 16.81 -8.06
N GLU A 2 18.03 17.85 -7.27
CA GLU A 2 17.12 17.88 -6.11
C GLU A 2 15.66 17.73 -6.53
N GLU A 3 15.27 18.36 -7.62
CA GLU A 3 13.90 18.24 -8.14
C GLU A 3 13.53 16.81 -8.49
N ASN A 4 14.46 16.06 -9.12
CA ASN A 4 14.21 14.67 -9.45
C ASN A 4 14.04 13.81 -8.20
N THR A 5 14.83 14.09 -7.16
CA THR A 5 14.72 13.38 -5.89
C THR A 5 13.35 13.64 -5.24
N TYR A 6 12.90 14.89 -5.24
CA TYR A 6 11.59 15.22 -4.70
C TYR A 6 10.46 14.60 -5.51
N GLN A 7 10.57 14.57 -6.84
CA GLN A 7 9.57 13.95 -7.69
C GLN A 7 9.47 12.46 -7.42
N HIS A 8 10.61 11.78 -7.26
CA HIS A 8 10.62 10.35 -6.93
C HIS A 8 10.00 10.10 -5.55
N LEU A 9 10.32 10.96 -4.59
CA LEU A 9 9.77 10.84 -3.25
C LEU A 9 8.26 11.07 -3.26
N ASP A 10 7.79 12.09 -3.98
CA ASP A 10 6.37 12.37 -4.10
C ASP A 10 5.62 11.21 -4.74
N ALA A 11 6.19 10.63 -5.80
CA ALA A 11 5.59 9.47 -6.47
C ALA A 11 5.51 8.27 -5.53
N ALA A 12 6.56 8.02 -4.77
CA ALA A 12 6.58 6.92 -3.80
C ALA A 12 5.56 7.13 -2.70
N LEU A 13 5.45 8.35 -2.17
CA LEU A 13 4.45 8.66 -1.14
C LEU A 13 3.03 8.52 -1.67
N ALA A 14 2.78 8.93 -2.92
CA ALA A 14 1.49 8.77 -3.56
C ALA A 14 1.12 7.29 -3.71
N GLU A 15 2.09 6.44 -4.03
CA GLU A 15 1.87 4.99 -4.12
C GLU A 15 1.55 4.39 -2.76
N ILE A 16 2.25 4.82 -1.72
CA ILE A 16 1.97 4.36 -0.36
C ILE A 16 0.55 4.79 0.04
N GLU A 17 0.19 6.02 -0.22
CA GLU A 17 -1.14 6.53 0.10
C GLU A 17 -2.23 5.72 -0.60
N ARG A 18 -2.09 5.46 -1.90
CA ARG A 18 -3.04 4.64 -2.64
C ARG A 18 -3.13 3.23 -2.09
N THR A 19 -2.01 2.65 -1.73
CA THR A 19 -1.98 1.30 -1.17
C THR A 19 -2.69 1.25 0.18
N LEU A 20 -2.47 2.27 1.02
CA LEU A 20 -3.17 2.37 2.30
C LEU A 20 -4.67 2.55 2.12
N GLU A 21 -5.10 3.31 1.13
CA GLU A 21 -6.51 3.48 0.81
C GLU A 21 -7.15 2.16 0.37
N GLN A 22 -6.44 1.37 -0.43
CA GLN A 22 -6.88 0.04 -0.82
C GLN A 22 -7.03 -0.87 0.40
N MET A 23 -6.06 -0.84 1.31
CA MET A 23 -6.12 -1.63 2.53
C MET A 23 -7.31 -1.21 3.40
N LEU A 24 -7.56 0.09 3.51
CA LEU A 24 -8.70 0.60 4.27
C LEU A 24 -10.02 0.14 3.67
N THR A 25 -10.14 0.21 2.34
CA THR A 25 -11.33 -0.25 1.63
C THR A 25 -11.58 -1.73 1.90
N LEU A 26 -10.53 -2.55 1.83
CA LEU A 26 -10.65 -3.98 2.11
C LEU A 26 -11.03 -4.26 3.57
N ALA A 27 -10.47 -3.49 4.50
CA ALA A 27 -10.80 -3.63 5.91
C ALA A 27 -12.28 -3.32 6.17
N ARG A 28 -12.80 -2.26 5.54
CA ARG A 28 -14.21 -1.90 5.66
C ARG A 28 -15.11 -2.96 5.05
N LEU A 29 -14.73 -3.48 3.90
CA LEU A 29 -15.48 -4.54 3.24
C LEU A 29 -15.51 -5.79 4.11
N SER A 30 -14.38 -6.13 4.72
CA SER A 30 -14.29 -7.26 5.63
C SER A 30 -15.19 -7.10 6.85
N ALA A 31 -15.39 -5.88 7.32
CA ALA A 31 -16.24 -5.61 8.48
C ALA A 31 -17.72 -5.71 8.13
N THR A 32 -18.10 -5.51 6.86
CA THR A 32 -19.51 -5.43 6.45
C THR A 32 -19.99 -6.64 5.68
N ASP A 33 -19.08 -7.44 5.09
CA ASP A 33 -19.44 -8.59 4.26
C ASP A 33 -19.02 -9.88 4.94
N LEU A 34 -20.00 -10.60 5.49
CA LEU A 34 -19.77 -11.86 6.20
C LEU A 34 -19.46 -13.02 5.25
N ASN A 35 -19.74 -12.85 3.96
CA ASN A 35 -19.47 -13.88 2.96
C ASN A 35 -18.12 -13.70 2.27
N LEU A 36 -17.37 -12.70 2.68
CA LEU A 36 -16.06 -12.42 2.10
C LEU A 36 -15.10 -13.58 2.39
N ASP A 37 -14.33 -13.99 1.38
CA ASP A 37 -13.28 -14.97 1.54
C ASP A 37 -12.13 -14.37 2.33
N ARG A 38 -12.05 -14.73 3.60
CA ARG A 38 -11.07 -14.14 4.53
C ARG A 38 -9.65 -14.58 4.23
N GLU A 39 -9.46 -15.77 3.70
CA GLU A 39 -8.14 -16.24 3.31
C GLU A 39 -7.61 -15.44 2.12
N ALA A 40 -8.44 -15.22 1.11
CA ALA A 40 -8.07 -14.39 -0.03
C ALA A 40 -7.82 -12.96 0.39
N LEU A 41 -8.63 -12.43 1.30
CA LEU A 41 -8.45 -11.09 1.86
C LEU A 41 -7.10 -10.97 2.55
N GLN A 42 -6.76 -11.93 3.40
CA GLN A 42 -5.50 -11.92 4.12
C GLN A 42 -4.30 -11.92 3.17
N LYS A 43 -4.34 -12.75 2.14
CA LYS A 43 -3.28 -12.80 1.13
C LYS A 43 -3.14 -11.46 0.39
N THR A 44 -4.26 -10.83 0.09
CA THR A 44 -4.26 -9.51 -0.56
C THR A 44 -3.65 -8.46 0.35
N MET A 45 -4.03 -8.44 1.63
CA MET A 45 -3.49 -7.51 2.60
C MET A 45 -1.98 -7.70 2.79
N GLU A 46 -1.51 -8.93 2.86
CA GLU A 46 -0.08 -9.22 2.96
C GLU A 46 0.68 -8.73 1.74
N ARG A 47 0.11 -8.90 0.55
CA ARG A 47 0.73 -8.43 -0.70
C ARG A 47 0.83 -6.90 -0.72
N LEU A 48 -0.22 -6.21 -0.28
CA LEU A 48 -0.23 -4.76 -0.22
C LEU A 48 0.77 -4.25 0.81
N GLN A 49 0.90 -4.93 1.94
CA GLN A 49 1.88 -4.58 2.96
C GLN A 49 3.31 -4.74 2.42
N ARG A 50 3.58 -5.84 1.72
CA ARG A 50 4.90 -6.04 1.09
C ARG A 50 5.19 -4.97 0.05
N LYS A 51 4.17 -4.50 -0.66
CA LYS A 51 4.31 -3.41 -1.61
C LYS A 51 4.75 -2.12 -0.91
N ILE A 52 4.12 -1.80 0.22
CA ILE A 52 4.51 -0.63 1.03
C ILE A 52 5.95 -0.79 1.52
N ASP A 53 6.31 -1.96 2.01
CA ASP A 53 7.67 -2.22 2.50
C ASP A 53 8.71 -1.99 1.41
N ARG A 54 8.44 -2.45 0.19
CA ARG A 54 9.37 -2.24 -0.95
C ARG A 54 9.49 -0.77 -1.31
N ILE A 55 8.39 -0.03 -1.27
CA ILE A 55 8.40 1.40 -1.56
C ILE A 55 9.20 2.14 -0.49
N ALA A 56 8.98 1.78 0.77
CA ALA A 56 9.71 2.37 1.90
C ALA A 56 11.21 2.10 1.80
N ASP A 57 11.59 0.88 1.45
CA ASP A 57 13.00 0.52 1.24
C ASP A 57 13.62 1.35 0.12
N ALA A 58 12.87 1.58 -0.96
CA ALA A 58 13.34 2.41 -2.06
C ALA A 58 13.55 3.86 -1.62
N ILE A 59 12.68 4.37 -0.76
CA ILE A 59 12.82 5.72 -0.22
C ILE A 59 14.07 5.81 0.65
N GLU A 60 14.32 4.82 1.49
CA GLU A 60 15.51 4.78 2.34
C GLU A 60 16.80 4.72 1.52
N GLY A 61 16.74 4.20 0.30
CA GLY A 61 17.87 4.12 -0.59
C GLY A 61 18.24 5.44 -1.27
N PHE A 62 17.44 6.47 -1.12
CA PHE A 62 17.75 7.79 -1.67
C PHE A 62 18.78 8.56 -0.80
#